data_9e5dbcdc3e6340f430456ba8f0d00621
#
_entry.id   9e5dbcdc3e6340f430456ba8f0d00621
#
_cell.length_a   1.000
_cell.length_b   1.000
_cell.length_c   1.000
_cell.angle_alpha   90.00
_cell.angle_beta   90.00
_cell.angle_gamma   90.00
#
_symmetry.space_group_name_H-M   'P 1'
#
loop_
_entity.id
_entity.type
_entity.pdbx_description
1 polymer ?
#
loop_
_entity_poly.entity_id
_entity_poly.type
_entity_poly.pdbx_seq_one_letter_code
_entity_poly.pdbx_strand_id
1 'polypeptide(L)'
;ATDTESGMVFGLGVTRNDTLGSYGLNYGRTIAESGARDTLTFNRDQQTRLGSFSAALGASRGDSKDVDWIGKLAYVAELPRDKLSASLSRAVQSDNNGDDVVVTRLSGNVQHALSEVNSLDFGLMASASEYPTRDSSRLDATMSYQHMLTQDVSLEAGVRLGLAQQSRREDAESQSLFLNLTRQFEFLH
;
A
#
# COMPACT_ATOMS: atom_id res chain seq x y z
N ALA A 1 -12.79 28.23 2.40
CA ALA A 1 -11.38 28.56 2.14
C ALA A 1 -10.67 27.24 1.98
N THR A 2 -10.12 26.99 0.80
CA THR A 2 -9.22 25.86 0.54
C THR A 2 -7.83 26.33 0.95
N ASP A 3 -7.34 25.87 2.11
CA ASP A 3 -5.94 26.01 2.46
C ASP A 3 -5.11 25.20 1.47
N THR A 4 -4.34 25.90 0.67
CA THR A 4 -3.37 25.28 -0.23
C THR A 4 -2.07 25.13 0.57
N GLU A 5 -1.81 23.94 1.10
CA GLU A 5 -0.52 23.64 1.71
C GLU A 5 0.57 23.82 0.64
N SER A 6 1.50 24.73 0.89
CA SER A 6 2.66 24.92 0.05
C SER A 6 3.84 24.14 0.63
N GLY A 7 4.52 23.35 -0.21
CA GLY A 7 5.69 22.59 0.19
C GLY A 7 6.74 22.54 -0.90
N MET A 8 8.00 22.35 -0.50
CA MET A 8 9.13 22.10 -1.39
C MET A 8 9.66 20.69 -1.20
N VAL A 9 9.95 19.99 -2.30
CA VAL A 9 10.56 18.67 -2.27
C VAL A 9 11.85 18.70 -3.09
N PHE A 10 12.94 18.27 -2.47
CA PHE A 10 14.22 18.06 -3.13
C PHE A 10 14.56 16.58 -3.08
N GLY A 11 15.11 16.04 -4.16
CA GLY A 11 15.54 14.67 -4.23
C GLY A 11 16.84 14.49 -4.99
N LEU A 12 17.71 13.61 -4.50
CA LEU A 12 18.92 13.17 -5.17
C LEU A 12 18.96 11.65 -5.08
N GLY A 13 19.21 10.98 -6.20
CA GLY A 13 19.31 9.53 -6.23
C GLY A 13 20.35 9.02 -7.20
N VAL A 14 20.94 7.88 -6.86
CA VAL A 14 21.83 7.13 -7.72
C VAL A 14 21.28 5.72 -7.86
N THR A 15 21.10 5.26 -9.08
CA THR A 15 20.61 3.91 -9.39
C THR A 15 21.61 3.21 -10.29
N ARG A 16 21.87 1.94 -9.98
CA ARG A 16 22.66 1.04 -10.81
C ARG A 16 21.82 -0.17 -11.19
N ASN A 17 21.80 -0.48 -12.47
CA ASN A 17 21.13 -1.66 -13.00
C ASN A 17 22.11 -2.84 -13.08
N ASP A 18 21.61 -4.02 -12.80
CA ASP A 18 22.29 -5.29 -13.05
C ASP A 18 21.40 -6.20 -13.94
N THR A 19 21.86 -7.42 -14.23
CA THR A 19 21.15 -8.36 -15.10
C THR A 19 19.81 -8.86 -14.56
N LEU A 20 19.57 -8.74 -13.25
CA LEU A 20 18.38 -9.24 -12.57
C LEU A 20 17.52 -8.13 -11.98
N GLY A 21 17.95 -6.87 -12.08
CA GLY A 21 17.20 -5.75 -11.53
C GLY A 21 18.02 -4.50 -11.31
N SER A 22 17.72 -3.76 -10.26
CA SER A 22 18.41 -2.51 -9.92
C SER A 22 18.59 -2.36 -8.42
N TYR A 23 19.58 -1.59 -8.02
CA TYR A 23 19.72 -1.08 -6.67
C TYR A 23 20.06 0.40 -6.69
N GLY A 24 19.59 1.12 -5.68
CA GLY A 24 19.74 2.55 -5.63
C GLY A 24 19.83 3.09 -4.22
N LEU A 25 20.35 4.29 -4.12
CA LEU A 25 20.38 5.09 -2.92
C LEU A 25 19.70 6.42 -3.24
N ASN A 26 18.71 6.80 -2.42
CA ASN A 26 17.97 8.03 -2.60
C ASN A 26 17.99 8.84 -1.32
N TYR A 27 18.26 10.12 -1.45
CA TYR A 27 18.07 11.13 -0.42
C TYR A 27 16.94 12.06 -0.84
N GLY A 28 16.03 12.36 0.06
CA GLY A 28 14.94 13.29 -0.15
C GLY A 28 14.82 14.26 1.02
N ARG A 29 14.49 15.50 0.73
CA ARG A 29 14.13 16.51 1.71
C ARG A 29 12.80 17.15 1.33
N THR A 30 11.85 17.06 2.23
CA THR A 30 10.54 17.71 2.12
C THR A 30 10.51 18.84 3.13
N ILE A 31 10.07 20.02 2.69
CA ILE A 31 9.84 21.20 3.54
C ILE A 31 8.38 21.56 3.36
N ALA A 32 7.61 21.46 4.42
CA ALA A 32 6.19 21.82 4.47
C ALA A 32 5.97 22.83 5.62
N GLU A 33 4.77 23.38 5.72
CA GLU A 33 4.40 24.26 6.85
C GLU A 33 4.51 23.53 8.20
N SER A 34 4.31 22.21 8.21
CA SER A 34 4.46 21.33 9.38
C SER A 34 5.90 21.05 9.77
N GLY A 35 6.90 21.52 8.99
CA GLY A 35 8.33 21.31 9.27
C GLY A 35 9.11 20.69 8.12
N ALA A 36 10.39 20.41 8.35
CA ALA A 36 11.29 19.79 7.40
C ALA A 36 11.52 18.30 7.75
N ARG A 37 11.59 17.47 6.72
CA ARG A 37 11.87 16.02 6.84
C ARG A 37 12.94 15.59 5.86
N ASP A 38 13.96 14.96 6.37
CA ASP A 38 15.03 14.32 5.60
C ASP A 38 14.79 12.81 5.55
N THR A 39 14.97 12.20 4.39
CA THR A 39 14.86 10.75 4.19
C THR A 39 16.07 10.22 3.45
N LEU A 40 16.60 9.09 3.87
CA LEU A 40 17.64 8.34 3.17
C LEU A 40 17.16 6.91 3.00
N THR A 41 17.10 6.43 1.76
CA THR A 41 16.63 5.06 1.46
C THR A 41 17.58 4.35 0.52
N PHE A 42 17.83 3.09 0.83
CA PHE A 42 18.43 2.11 -0.09
C PHE A 42 17.32 1.24 -0.64
N ASN A 43 17.31 1.01 -1.94
CA ASN A 43 16.31 0.19 -2.61
C ASN A 43 16.96 -0.88 -3.50
N ARG A 44 16.30 -2.01 -3.60
CA ARG A 44 16.61 -3.14 -4.47
C ARG A 44 15.34 -3.59 -5.17
N ASP A 45 15.37 -3.61 -6.49
CA ASP A 45 14.35 -4.24 -7.32
C ASP A 45 14.97 -5.43 -8.03
N GLN A 46 14.26 -6.56 -8.04
CA GLN A 46 14.75 -7.80 -8.61
C GLN A 46 13.63 -8.52 -9.37
N GLN A 47 13.93 -8.89 -10.62
CA GLN A 47 13.10 -9.79 -11.40
C GLN A 47 13.42 -11.23 -11.02
N THR A 48 12.39 -12.04 -10.86
CA THR A 48 12.47 -13.47 -10.59
C THR A 48 11.78 -14.24 -11.72
N ARG A 49 11.92 -15.55 -11.73
CA ARG A 49 11.27 -16.39 -12.76
C ARG A 49 9.73 -16.35 -12.69
N LEU A 50 9.16 -16.04 -11.55
CA LEU A 50 7.72 -16.08 -11.30
C LEU A 50 7.13 -14.69 -11.06
N GLY A 51 7.96 -13.63 -11.03
CA GLY A 51 7.46 -12.28 -10.73
C GLY A 51 8.57 -11.31 -10.38
N SER A 52 8.25 -10.29 -9.62
CA SER A 52 9.17 -9.24 -9.18
C SER A 52 9.16 -9.08 -7.66
N PHE A 53 10.33 -8.79 -7.13
CA PHE A 53 10.54 -8.46 -5.73
C PHE A 53 11.12 -7.05 -5.64
N SER A 54 10.61 -6.24 -4.73
CA SER A 54 11.19 -4.94 -4.41
C SER A 54 11.36 -4.79 -2.90
N ALA A 55 12.49 -4.23 -2.50
CA ALA A 55 12.81 -3.92 -1.12
C ALA A 55 13.38 -2.52 -1.01
N ALA A 56 12.98 -1.79 0.00
CA ALA A 56 13.58 -0.52 0.38
C ALA A 56 13.74 -0.48 1.90
N LEU A 57 14.87 0.04 2.35
CA LEU A 57 15.13 0.26 3.77
C LEU A 57 15.81 1.63 3.92
N GLY A 58 15.40 2.36 4.93
CA GLY A 58 15.93 3.71 5.13
C GLY A 58 15.64 4.27 6.51
N ALA A 59 15.98 5.54 6.65
CA ALA A 59 15.71 6.32 7.83
C ALA A 59 15.05 7.65 7.43
N SER A 60 14.16 8.13 8.27
CA SER A 60 13.49 9.42 8.16
C SER A 60 13.76 10.22 9.43
N ARG A 61 14.05 11.51 9.28
CA ARG A 61 14.27 12.43 10.40
C ARG A 61 13.44 13.68 10.18
N GLY A 62 12.55 13.97 11.10
CA GLY A 62 11.76 15.21 11.15
C GLY A 62 12.40 16.28 12.04
N ASP A 63 11.68 17.35 12.30
CA ASP A 63 12.10 18.46 13.16
C ASP A 63 12.26 18.05 14.64
N SER A 64 11.55 17.01 15.09
CA SER A 64 11.68 16.41 16.43
C SER A 64 13.08 15.84 16.69
N LYS A 65 13.92 15.72 15.66
CA LYS A 65 15.26 15.12 15.65
C LYS A 65 15.30 13.62 15.93
N ASP A 66 14.18 12.99 16.19
CA ASP A 66 14.09 11.54 16.28
C ASP A 66 14.28 10.93 14.89
N VAL A 67 14.96 9.81 14.86
CA VAL A 67 15.21 9.08 13.62
C VAL A 67 14.33 7.84 13.62
N ASP A 68 13.38 7.82 12.68
CA ASP A 68 12.54 6.67 12.45
C ASP A 68 13.09 5.83 11.31
N TRP A 69 13.11 4.51 11.50
CA TRP A 69 13.37 3.63 10.39
C TRP A 69 12.12 3.50 9.50
N ILE A 70 12.34 3.50 8.20
CA ILE A 70 11.31 3.33 7.18
C ILE A 70 11.70 2.17 6.27
N GLY A 71 10.70 1.52 5.68
CA GLY A 71 11.00 0.41 4.78
C GLY A 71 9.80 -0.05 3.98
N LYS A 72 10.09 -0.77 2.92
CA LYS A 72 9.09 -1.41 2.07
C LYS A 72 9.63 -2.73 1.56
N LEU A 73 8.80 -3.77 1.63
CA LEU A 73 9.00 -5.04 0.91
C LEU A 73 7.77 -5.25 0.05
N ALA A 74 7.94 -5.65 -1.19
CA ALA A 74 6.83 -6.03 -2.04
C ALA A 74 7.22 -7.20 -2.93
N TYR A 75 6.28 -8.07 -3.18
CA TYR A 75 6.40 -9.20 -4.08
C TYR A 75 5.16 -9.30 -4.95
N VAL A 76 5.35 -9.46 -6.24
CA VAL A 76 4.28 -9.71 -7.21
C VAL A 76 4.66 -10.93 -8.03
N ALA A 77 3.76 -11.90 -8.12
CA ALA A 77 3.94 -13.07 -8.94
C ALA A 77 2.74 -13.26 -9.86
N GLU A 78 3.03 -13.64 -11.09
CA GLU A 78 2.04 -14.02 -12.09
C GLU A 78 2.29 -15.47 -12.51
N LEU A 79 1.37 -16.33 -12.14
CA LEU A 79 1.33 -17.74 -12.49
C LEU A 79 0.21 -17.95 -13.54
N PRO A 80 0.15 -19.07 -14.23
CA PRO A 80 -0.85 -19.28 -15.30
C PRO A 80 -2.30 -19.12 -14.86
N ARG A 81 -2.61 -19.37 -13.58
CA ARG A 81 -3.96 -19.23 -13.01
C ARG A 81 -4.03 -18.35 -11.78
N ASP A 82 -2.89 -17.90 -11.27
CA ASP A 82 -2.82 -17.15 -10.02
C ASP A 82 -2.06 -15.86 -10.22
N LYS A 83 -2.60 -14.77 -9.66
CA LYS A 83 -1.88 -13.53 -9.44
C LYS A 83 -1.75 -13.32 -7.95
N LEU A 84 -0.53 -13.18 -7.48
CA LEU A 84 -0.22 -12.94 -6.08
C LEU A 84 0.45 -11.59 -5.94
N SER A 85 0.02 -10.80 -4.98
CA SER A 85 0.75 -9.63 -4.51
C SER A 85 0.80 -9.60 -3.00
N ALA A 86 1.96 -9.24 -2.45
CA ALA A 86 2.13 -9.02 -1.02
C ALA A 86 3.03 -7.80 -0.81
N SER A 87 2.70 -6.96 0.15
CA SER A 87 3.55 -5.85 0.53
C SER A 87 3.53 -5.59 2.02
N LEU A 88 4.67 -5.18 2.55
CA LEU A 88 4.86 -4.66 3.90
C LEU A 88 5.53 -3.30 3.76
N SER A 89 5.00 -2.28 4.41
CA SER A 89 5.60 -0.95 4.42
C SER A 89 5.53 -0.31 5.80
N ARG A 90 6.58 0.44 6.14
CA ARG A 90 6.63 1.32 7.30
C ARG A 90 7.10 2.69 6.85
N ALA A 91 6.31 3.71 7.11
CA ALA A 91 6.56 5.09 6.70
C ALA A 91 6.17 6.06 7.81
N VAL A 92 6.82 7.21 7.82
CA VAL A 92 6.44 8.34 8.67
C VAL A 92 5.61 9.31 7.83
N GLN A 93 4.47 9.72 8.35
CA GLN A 93 3.57 10.69 7.74
C GLN A 93 3.27 11.80 8.77
N SER A 94 3.00 13.00 8.32
CA SER A 94 2.49 14.05 9.20
C SER A 94 0.95 13.98 9.22
N ASP A 95 0.36 14.11 10.40
CA ASP A 95 -1.09 14.24 10.53
C ASP A 95 -1.55 15.70 10.28
N ASN A 96 -2.86 15.95 10.38
CA ASN A 96 -3.43 17.28 10.16
C ASN A 96 -3.00 18.33 11.21
N ASN A 97 -2.39 17.89 12.31
CA ASN A 97 -1.86 18.77 13.36
C ASN A 97 -0.36 19.04 13.18
N GLY A 98 0.27 18.40 12.18
CA GLY A 98 1.72 18.45 11.96
C GLY A 98 2.52 17.44 12.80
N ASP A 99 1.85 16.59 13.57
CA ASP A 99 2.52 15.54 14.36
C ASP A 99 2.98 14.39 13.47
N ASP A 100 4.13 13.82 13.78
CA ASP A 100 4.66 12.63 13.11
C ASP A 100 3.91 11.38 13.54
N VAL A 101 3.43 10.64 12.55
CA VAL A 101 2.73 9.37 12.71
C VAL A 101 3.47 8.29 11.96
N VAL A 102 3.85 7.24 12.66
CA VAL A 102 4.47 6.07 12.05
C VAL A 102 3.40 5.09 11.65
N VAL A 103 3.32 4.79 10.36
CA VAL A 103 2.31 3.89 9.80
C VAL A 103 2.98 2.65 9.23
N THR A 104 2.61 1.49 9.78
CA THR A 104 2.98 0.17 9.27
C THR A 104 1.79 -0.46 8.57
N ARG A 105 1.97 -0.91 7.33
CA ARG A 105 0.91 -1.56 6.53
C ARG A 105 1.42 -2.89 5.99
N LEU A 106 0.58 -3.91 6.12
CA LEU A 106 0.71 -5.20 5.46
C LEU A 106 -0.46 -5.35 4.49
N SER A 107 -0.21 -5.72 3.26
CA SER A 107 -1.27 -6.10 2.32
C SER A 107 -0.90 -7.37 1.58
N GLY A 108 -1.91 -8.16 1.26
CA GLY A 108 -1.80 -9.35 0.43
C GLY A 108 -3.05 -9.48 -0.42
N ASN A 109 -2.87 -9.90 -1.67
CA ASN A 109 -3.97 -10.22 -2.57
C ASN A 109 -3.60 -11.48 -3.36
N VAL A 110 -4.57 -12.37 -3.49
CA VAL A 110 -4.48 -13.57 -4.33
C VAL A 110 -5.71 -13.61 -5.22
N GLN A 111 -5.50 -13.57 -6.52
CA GLN A 111 -6.53 -13.83 -7.51
C GLN A 111 -6.29 -15.20 -8.13
N HIS A 112 -7.28 -16.09 -8.06
CA HIS A 112 -7.26 -17.42 -8.65
C HIS A 112 -8.26 -17.53 -9.79
N ALA A 113 -7.80 -17.78 -11.01
CA ALA A 113 -8.65 -18.01 -12.16
C ALA A 113 -9.21 -19.44 -12.14
N LEU A 114 -10.51 -19.58 -11.88
CA LEU A 114 -11.22 -20.86 -11.96
C LEU A 114 -11.45 -21.28 -13.39
N SER A 115 -11.72 -20.30 -14.27
CA SER A 115 -11.89 -20.44 -15.71
C SER A 115 -11.52 -19.13 -16.42
N GLU A 116 -11.69 -19.07 -17.74
CA GLU A 116 -11.47 -17.83 -18.50
C GLU A 116 -12.45 -16.69 -18.13
N VAL A 117 -13.59 -17.04 -17.54
CA VAL A 117 -14.66 -16.08 -17.19
C VAL A 117 -14.93 -15.98 -15.69
N ASN A 118 -14.25 -16.80 -14.85
CA ASN A 118 -14.49 -16.83 -13.42
C ASN A 118 -13.19 -16.70 -12.65
N SER A 119 -13.18 -15.87 -11.61
CA SER A 119 -12.08 -15.80 -10.64
C SER A 119 -12.58 -15.70 -9.21
N LEU A 120 -11.70 -16.12 -8.29
CA LEU A 120 -11.80 -15.88 -6.85
C LEU A 120 -10.69 -14.91 -6.46
N ASP A 121 -11.05 -13.92 -5.67
CA ASP A 121 -10.14 -12.92 -5.15
C ASP A 121 -10.15 -12.94 -3.63
N PHE A 122 -8.95 -13.00 -3.03
CA PHE A 122 -8.74 -12.93 -1.59
C PHE A 122 -7.83 -11.75 -1.30
N GLY A 123 -8.32 -10.80 -0.51
CA GLY A 123 -7.57 -9.63 -0.06
C GLY A 123 -7.43 -9.61 1.46
N LEU A 124 -6.24 -9.26 1.92
CA LEU A 124 -5.95 -8.99 3.33
C LEU A 124 -5.21 -7.67 3.43
N MET A 125 -5.64 -6.80 4.35
CA MET A 125 -4.95 -5.56 4.67
C MET A 125 -4.91 -5.39 6.19
N ALA A 126 -3.72 -5.20 6.75
CA ALA A 126 -3.54 -4.81 8.14
C ALA A 126 -2.76 -3.49 8.19
N SER A 127 -3.13 -2.62 9.10
CA SER A 127 -2.40 -1.38 9.37
C SER A 127 -2.31 -1.10 10.85
N ALA A 128 -1.16 -0.57 11.27
CA ALA A 128 -0.94 -0.04 12.60
C ALA A 128 -0.40 1.39 12.46
N SER A 129 -0.97 2.31 13.22
CA SER A 129 -0.56 3.71 13.25
C SER A 129 -0.20 4.08 14.68
N GLU A 130 1.04 4.52 14.87
CA GLU A 130 1.62 4.95 16.13
C GLU A 130 1.61 6.49 16.14
N TYR A 131 0.71 7.07 16.95
CA TYR A 131 0.62 8.52 17.18
C TYR A 131 1.31 8.86 18.50
N PRO A 132 1.72 10.10 18.75
CA PRO A 132 2.35 10.50 20.01
C PRO A 132 1.49 10.22 21.25
N THR A 133 0.16 10.19 21.12
CA THR A 133 -0.77 10.07 22.24
C THR A 133 -1.72 8.87 22.16
N ARG A 134 -1.72 8.14 21.05
CA ARG A 134 -2.64 7.02 20.81
C ARG A 134 -2.10 6.07 19.74
N ASP A 135 -2.51 4.83 19.82
CA ASP A 135 -2.27 3.84 18.78
C ASP A 135 -3.59 3.41 18.15
N SER A 136 -3.55 3.07 16.89
CA SER A 136 -4.67 2.47 16.19
C SER A 136 -4.21 1.33 15.29
N SER A 137 -5.00 0.28 15.23
CA SER A 137 -4.80 -0.83 14.32
C SER A 137 -6.09 -1.18 13.58
N ARG A 138 -5.93 -1.67 12.36
CA ARG A 138 -7.04 -2.10 11.52
C ARG A 138 -6.64 -3.34 10.74
N LEU A 139 -7.56 -4.29 10.65
CA LEU A 139 -7.46 -5.48 9.83
C LEU A 139 -8.71 -5.56 8.96
N ASP A 140 -8.53 -5.66 7.66
CA ASP A 140 -9.59 -5.88 6.68
C ASP A 140 -9.28 -7.16 5.90
N ALA A 141 -10.27 -8.04 5.77
CA ALA A 141 -10.23 -9.22 4.92
C ALA A 141 -11.39 -9.17 3.93
N THR A 142 -11.11 -9.49 2.67
CA THR A 142 -12.11 -9.51 1.60
C THR A 142 -11.99 -10.81 0.85
N MET A 143 -13.13 -11.41 0.52
CA MET A 143 -13.22 -12.54 -0.40
C MET A 143 -14.31 -12.21 -1.41
N SER A 144 -14.01 -12.32 -2.70
CA SER A 144 -15.00 -12.12 -3.76
C SER A 144 -14.88 -13.15 -4.87
N TYR A 145 -16.00 -13.37 -5.54
CA TYR A 145 -16.12 -14.15 -6.75
C TYR A 145 -16.52 -13.21 -7.87
N GLN A 146 -15.77 -13.24 -8.96
CA GLN A 146 -16.04 -12.47 -10.16
C GLN A 146 -16.46 -13.41 -11.31
N HIS A 147 -17.49 -13.02 -12.03
CA HIS A 147 -17.97 -13.67 -13.24
C HIS A 147 -18.10 -12.69 -14.39
N MET A 148 -17.42 -12.95 -15.49
CA MET A 148 -17.56 -12.18 -16.74
C MET A 148 -18.82 -12.65 -17.49
N LEU A 149 -19.85 -11.81 -17.51
CA LEU A 149 -21.10 -12.07 -18.23
C LEU A 149 -20.94 -11.90 -19.74
N THR A 150 -20.17 -10.88 -20.14
CA THR A 150 -19.73 -10.60 -21.51
C THR A 150 -18.31 -10.07 -21.48
N GLN A 151 -17.71 -9.77 -22.63
CA GLN A 151 -16.39 -9.14 -22.71
C GLN A 151 -16.31 -7.80 -21.95
N ASP A 152 -17.44 -7.07 -21.88
CA ASP A 152 -17.51 -5.73 -21.34
C ASP A 152 -18.27 -5.66 -20.00
N VAL A 153 -18.91 -6.76 -19.56
CA VAL A 153 -19.74 -6.77 -18.35
C VAL A 153 -19.28 -7.85 -17.39
N SER A 154 -18.99 -7.46 -16.17
CA SER A 154 -18.62 -8.38 -15.08
C SER A 154 -19.52 -8.18 -13.87
N LEU A 155 -19.80 -9.28 -13.18
CA LEU A 155 -20.49 -9.35 -11.92
C LEU A 155 -19.50 -9.81 -10.85
N GLU A 156 -19.42 -9.08 -9.75
CA GLU A 156 -18.62 -9.44 -8.58
C GLU A 156 -19.52 -9.51 -7.35
N ALA A 157 -19.40 -10.60 -6.59
CA ALA A 157 -20.08 -10.78 -5.31
C ALA A 157 -19.05 -11.15 -4.23
N GLY A 158 -19.16 -10.57 -3.05
CA GLY A 158 -18.17 -10.86 -2.03
C GLY A 158 -18.59 -10.46 -0.62
N VAL A 159 -17.70 -10.80 0.30
CA VAL A 159 -17.79 -10.48 1.72
C VAL A 159 -16.56 -9.67 2.12
N ARG A 160 -16.76 -8.74 3.04
CA ARG A 160 -15.69 -7.98 3.68
C ARG A 160 -15.87 -8.04 5.19
N LEU A 161 -14.79 -8.33 5.88
CA LEU A 161 -14.68 -8.34 7.33
C LEU A 161 -13.67 -7.26 7.73
N GLY A 162 -14.01 -6.48 8.75
CA GLY A 162 -13.11 -5.44 9.26
C GLY A 162 -13.09 -5.49 10.79
N LEU A 163 -11.88 -5.37 11.34
CA LEU A 163 -11.62 -5.21 12.77
C LEU A 163 -10.81 -3.93 12.94
N ALA A 164 -11.25 -3.06 13.84
CA ALA A 164 -10.53 -1.83 14.15
C ALA A 164 -10.39 -1.68 15.67
N GLN A 165 -9.17 -1.41 16.11
CA GLN A 165 -8.83 -1.20 17.50
C GLN A 165 -8.20 0.19 17.64
N GLN A 166 -8.56 0.89 18.67
CA GLN A 166 -8.00 2.20 18.99
C GLN A 166 -7.81 2.30 20.50
N SER A 167 -6.63 2.73 20.94
CA SER A 167 -6.37 3.01 22.35
C SER A 167 -7.45 3.93 22.91
N ARG A 168 -8.07 3.55 24.02
CA ARG A 168 -9.13 4.27 24.72
C ARG A 168 -10.53 4.27 24.05
N ARG A 169 -10.76 3.42 23.06
CA ARG A 169 -12.09 3.16 22.48
C ARG A 169 -12.37 1.68 22.46
N GLU A 170 -13.66 1.32 22.42
CA GLU A 170 -14.07 -0.06 22.19
C GLU A 170 -13.67 -0.51 20.79
N ASP A 171 -13.35 -1.79 20.67
CA ASP A 171 -13.04 -2.42 19.40
C ASP A 171 -14.27 -2.38 18.49
N ALA A 172 -14.06 -2.08 17.23
CA ALA A 172 -15.13 -2.03 16.24
C ALA A 172 -14.98 -3.19 15.24
N GLU A 173 -16.05 -3.93 15.06
CA GLU A 173 -16.15 -4.99 14.06
C GLU A 173 -17.13 -4.57 12.97
N SER A 174 -16.81 -4.92 11.74
CA SER A 174 -17.70 -4.70 10.60
C SER A 174 -17.74 -5.91 9.69
N GLN A 175 -18.94 -6.22 9.21
CA GLN A 175 -19.17 -7.26 8.22
C GLN A 175 -20.06 -6.69 7.12
N SER A 176 -19.72 -6.91 5.88
CA SER A 176 -20.53 -6.47 4.74
C SER A 176 -20.54 -7.51 3.63
N LEU A 177 -21.68 -7.61 2.97
CA LEU A 177 -21.84 -8.28 1.71
C LEU A 177 -21.93 -7.22 0.63
N PHE A 178 -21.34 -7.48 -0.51
CA PHE A 178 -21.43 -6.57 -1.67
C PHE A 178 -21.69 -7.31 -2.97
N LEU A 179 -22.35 -6.62 -3.88
CA LEU A 179 -22.61 -7.05 -5.24
C LEU A 179 -22.32 -5.87 -6.16
N ASN A 180 -21.41 -6.03 -7.09
CA ASN A 180 -21.02 -5.02 -8.07
C ASN A 180 -21.28 -5.53 -9.47
N LEU A 181 -21.91 -4.69 -10.29
CA LEU A 181 -22.01 -4.89 -11.74
C LEU A 181 -21.19 -3.81 -12.42
N THR A 182 -20.17 -4.21 -13.14
CA THR A 182 -19.26 -3.30 -13.84
C THR A 182 -19.42 -3.47 -15.34
N ARG A 183 -19.54 -2.36 -16.08
CA ARG A 183 -19.52 -2.33 -17.52
C ARG A 183 -18.42 -1.39 -18.03
N GLN A 184 -17.58 -1.91 -18.92
CA GLN A 184 -16.57 -1.11 -19.63
C GLN A 184 -17.16 -0.59 -20.94
N PHE A 185 -16.91 0.69 -21.25
CA PHE A 185 -17.31 1.30 -22.50
C PHE A 185 -16.03 1.68 -23.26
N GLU A 186 -15.84 1.11 -24.45
CA GLU A 186 -14.82 1.58 -25.37
C GLU A 186 -15.40 2.72 -26.21
N PHE A 187 -14.91 3.93 -26.00
CA PHE A 187 -15.18 5.04 -26.90
C PHE A 187 -14.13 5.00 -28.01
N LEU A 188 -14.54 4.59 -29.20
CA LEU A 188 -13.74 4.72 -30.40
C LEU A 188 -13.43 6.21 -30.64
N HIS A 189 -12.17 6.55 -30.65
CA HIS A 189 -11.66 7.86 -31.06
C HIS A 189 -11.23 7.78 -32.52
#